data_e3517114bc603dec7c9daca7b8e9e599
#
_entry.id   e3517114bc603dec7c9daca7b8e9e599
#
_cell.length_a   1.000
_cell.length_b   1.000
_cell.length_c   1.000
_cell.angle_alpha   90.00
_cell.angle_beta   90.00
_cell.angle_gamma   90.00
#
_symmetry.space_group_name_H-M   'P 1'
#
loop_
_entity.id
_entity.type
_entity.pdbx_description
1 polymer ?
#
loop_
_entity_poly.entity_id
_entity_poly.type
_entity_poly.pdbx_seq_one_letter_code
_entity_poly.pdbx_strand_id
1 'polypeptide(L)'
;MKLTLADRKEEAGDAISFFFLPDAPPAWQAGQFLHYTLPHQNPDQRGIKRWFTIASAPHEGRVQVTTRFTADKGSTFKRALRDLPIGATIEADGPEGDFIITDPDQTYVFIAGGIGITPYRAILLDLAHRGLPIHVALLYGNRNDEFVFKSELEALAKKYTTLKIRYAVSPAKIDEFTIRNLISDLEHPIFCTSG
;
A
#
# COMPACT_ATOMS: atom_id res chain seq x y z
N MET A 1 12.86 14.78 -5.15
CA MET A 1 13.01 14.98 -3.68
C MET A 1 14.03 14.02 -3.12
N LYS A 2 14.67 14.38 -2.01
CA LYS A 2 15.52 13.45 -1.24
C LYS A 2 14.70 12.83 -0.12
N LEU A 3 14.94 11.56 0.12
CA LEU A 3 14.26 10.77 1.16
C LEU A 3 15.31 10.16 2.07
N THR A 4 15.28 10.49 3.36
CA THR A 4 16.20 9.94 4.37
C THR A 4 15.52 8.77 5.08
N LEU A 5 16.13 7.58 5.06
CA LEU A 5 15.60 6.42 5.78
C LEU A 5 15.68 6.67 7.29
N ALA A 6 14.53 6.83 7.93
CA ALA A 6 14.43 7.11 9.36
C ALA A 6 14.20 5.84 10.19
N ASP A 7 13.46 4.87 9.64
CA ASP A 7 13.10 3.65 10.37
C ASP A 7 12.70 2.54 9.40
N ARG A 8 12.67 1.29 9.91
CA ARG A 8 12.10 0.13 9.23
C ARG A 8 11.34 -0.75 10.23
N LYS A 9 10.33 -1.44 9.73
CA LYS A 9 9.50 -2.34 10.53
C LYS A 9 9.24 -3.61 9.75
N GLU A 10 9.46 -4.74 10.39
CA GLU A 10 8.98 -6.02 9.87
C GLU A 10 7.44 -6.06 9.99
N GLU A 11 6.82 -6.41 8.89
CA GLU A 11 5.37 -6.60 8.79
C GLU A 11 5.04 -8.11 8.77
N ALA A 12 3.80 -8.45 8.46
CA ALA A 12 3.39 -9.85 8.35
C ALA A 12 4.12 -10.57 7.20
N GLY A 13 4.56 -11.79 7.45
CA GLY A 13 5.27 -12.64 6.51
C GLY A 13 6.65 -12.11 6.15
N ASP A 14 6.92 -12.02 4.86
CA ASP A 14 8.18 -11.55 4.28
C ASP A 14 8.18 -10.05 3.92
N ALA A 15 7.22 -9.28 4.42
CA ALA A 15 7.09 -7.86 4.12
C ALA A 15 7.84 -6.98 5.13
N ILE A 16 8.45 -5.91 4.62
CA ILE A 16 9.11 -4.88 5.42
C ILE A 16 8.59 -3.50 4.96
N SER A 17 8.28 -2.66 5.92
CA SER A 17 8.02 -1.24 5.74
C SER A 17 9.28 -0.42 6.00
N PHE A 18 9.57 0.50 5.10
CA PHE A 18 10.65 1.49 5.19
C PHE A 18 10.02 2.86 5.32
N PHE A 19 10.43 3.62 6.31
CA PHE A 19 9.91 4.95 6.60
C PHE A 19 10.95 5.99 6.28
N PHE A 20 10.64 6.85 5.32
CA PHE A 20 11.53 7.91 4.88
C PHE A 20 10.99 9.28 5.27
N LEU A 21 11.88 10.15 5.69
CA LEU A 21 11.60 11.57 5.87
C LEU A 21 11.97 12.31 4.59
N PRO A 22 11.00 12.98 3.94
CA PRO A 22 11.27 13.80 2.78
C PRO A 22 11.95 15.11 3.18
N ASP A 23 12.80 15.66 2.30
CA ASP A 23 13.47 16.95 2.47
C ASP A 23 12.55 18.17 2.28
N ALA A 24 11.30 17.93 1.84
CA ALA A 24 10.26 18.93 1.71
C ALA A 24 8.93 18.39 2.28
N PRO A 25 7.98 19.26 2.66
CA PRO A 25 6.65 18.81 3.11
C PRO A 25 6.00 17.88 2.08
N PRO A 26 5.33 16.82 2.53
CA PRO A 26 4.68 15.88 1.63
C PRO A 26 3.61 16.56 0.78
N ALA A 27 3.66 16.31 -0.53
CA ALA A 27 2.73 16.88 -1.51
C ALA A 27 2.10 15.78 -2.39
N TRP A 28 1.76 14.61 -1.81
CA TRP A 28 1.07 13.55 -2.54
C TRP A 28 -0.38 13.40 -2.11
N GLN A 29 -1.16 12.74 -2.93
CA GLN A 29 -2.49 12.22 -2.60
C GLN A 29 -2.38 10.73 -2.26
N ALA A 30 -3.19 10.29 -1.29
CA ALA A 30 -3.23 8.89 -0.89
C ALA A 30 -3.60 7.98 -2.09
N GLY A 31 -2.80 6.93 -2.30
CA GLY A 31 -2.92 6.02 -3.44
C GLY A 31 -1.87 6.22 -4.53
N GLN A 32 -1.19 7.38 -4.56
CA GLN A 32 -0.11 7.66 -5.50
C GLN A 32 1.18 6.88 -5.21
N PHE A 33 2.11 6.88 -6.16
CA PHE A 33 3.41 6.23 -6.08
C PHE A 33 4.55 7.21 -6.40
N LEU A 34 5.77 6.81 -6.05
CA LEU A 34 7.01 7.48 -6.43
C LEU A 34 7.92 6.56 -7.23
N HIS A 35 8.78 7.16 -8.03
CA HIS A 35 9.90 6.52 -8.69
C HIS A 35 11.15 6.67 -7.82
N TYR A 36 11.54 5.60 -7.14
CA TYR A 36 12.69 5.60 -6.23
C TYR A 36 13.95 5.24 -6.99
N THR A 37 15.00 6.03 -6.81
CA THR A 37 16.35 5.79 -7.34
C THR A 37 17.28 5.41 -6.18
N LEU A 38 17.79 4.18 -6.22
CA LEU A 38 18.73 3.65 -5.23
C LEU A 38 19.98 3.11 -5.95
N PRO A 39 21.06 3.89 -6.03
CA PRO A 39 22.34 3.40 -6.53
C PRO A 39 22.86 2.23 -5.68
N HIS A 40 23.25 1.13 -6.33
CA HIS A 40 23.80 -0.06 -5.67
C HIS A 40 24.70 -0.84 -6.66
N GLN A 41 25.53 -1.75 -6.10
CA GLN A 41 26.44 -2.56 -6.91
C GLN A 41 25.66 -3.62 -7.72
N ASN A 42 26.13 -3.90 -8.93
CA ASN A 42 25.61 -4.94 -9.82
C ASN A 42 24.09 -4.91 -9.98
N PRO A 43 23.50 -3.81 -10.47
CA PRO A 43 22.07 -3.73 -10.68
C PRO A 43 21.60 -4.77 -11.69
N ASP A 44 20.41 -5.35 -11.47
CA ASP A 44 19.77 -6.24 -12.43
C ASP A 44 19.34 -5.47 -13.71
N GLN A 45 18.84 -6.17 -14.73
CA GLN A 45 18.42 -5.56 -16.01
C GLN A 45 17.42 -4.41 -15.87
N ARG A 46 16.69 -4.32 -14.76
CA ARG A 46 15.76 -3.23 -14.45
C ARG A 46 16.46 -2.00 -13.86
N GLY A 47 17.78 -2.04 -13.67
CA GLY A 47 18.59 -0.92 -13.18
C GLY A 47 18.32 -0.55 -11.73
N ILE A 48 18.61 0.73 -11.42
CA ILE A 48 18.57 1.30 -10.06
C ILE A 48 17.28 2.02 -9.72
N LYS A 49 16.28 2.02 -10.59
CA LYS A 49 14.99 2.68 -10.36
C LYS A 49 13.85 1.69 -10.15
N ARG A 50 12.97 1.97 -9.21
CA ARG A 50 11.71 1.23 -9.00
C ARG A 50 10.61 2.19 -8.57
N TRP A 51 9.41 1.85 -8.95
CA TRP A 51 8.17 2.50 -8.47
C TRP A 51 7.57 1.68 -7.34
N PHE A 52 7.22 2.36 -6.28
CA PHE A 52 6.45 1.80 -5.18
C PHE A 52 5.36 2.80 -4.79
N THR A 53 4.20 2.26 -4.46
CA THR A 53 3.13 3.02 -3.84
C THR A 53 3.62 3.68 -2.55
N ILE A 54 3.18 4.89 -2.31
CA ILE A 54 3.33 5.55 -1.01
C ILE A 54 2.29 4.93 -0.08
N ALA A 55 2.71 3.99 0.78
CA ALA A 55 1.82 3.26 1.67
C ALA A 55 1.32 4.10 2.86
N SER A 56 1.93 5.25 3.11
CA SER A 56 1.50 6.23 4.12
C SER A 56 0.47 7.21 3.55
N ALA A 57 -0.47 7.64 4.39
CA ALA A 57 -1.30 8.79 4.10
C ALA A 57 -0.50 10.11 4.29
N PRO A 58 -0.85 11.22 3.59
CA PRO A 58 -0.12 12.48 3.67
C PRO A 58 0.06 13.02 5.09
N HIS A 59 -0.96 12.89 5.94
CA HIS A 59 -0.93 13.37 7.33
C HIS A 59 0.08 12.62 8.23
N GLU A 60 0.57 11.44 7.82
CA GLU A 60 1.62 10.72 8.57
C GLU A 60 2.99 11.41 8.47
N GLY A 61 3.16 12.41 7.57
CA GLY A 61 4.35 13.26 7.46
C GLY A 61 5.60 12.55 6.97
N ARG A 62 5.50 11.31 6.53
CA ARG A 62 6.62 10.46 6.08
C ARG A 62 6.20 9.61 4.89
N VAL A 63 7.14 9.27 4.03
CA VAL A 63 6.93 8.35 2.91
C VAL A 63 7.17 6.92 3.40
N GLN A 64 6.15 6.08 3.33
CA GLN A 64 6.27 4.65 3.66
C GLN A 64 6.31 3.83 2.38
N VAL A 65 7.35 3.02 2.23
CA VAL A 65 7.44 1.96 1.21
C VAL A 65 7.31 0.62 1.90
N THR A 66 6.31 -0.17 1.53
CA THR A 66 6.15 -1.53 2.05
C THR A 66 6.24 -2.52 0.91
N THR A 67 7.15 -3.50 1.05
CA THR A 67 7.39 -4.49 -0.01
C THR A 67 7.73 -5.85 0.57
N ARG A 68 7.49 -6.92 -0.21
CA ARG A 68 7.84 -8.30 0.15
C ARG A 68 9.25 -8.67 -0.30
N PHE A 69 9.90 -9.50 0.50
CA PHE A 69 11.23 -10.04 0.25
C PHE A 69 11.16 -11.55 0.10
N THR A 70 11.21 -12.05 -1.14
CA THR A 70 11.35 -13.49 -1.40
C THR A 70 12.81 -13.88 -1.28
N ALA A 71 13.13 -15.00 -0.57
CA ALA A 71 14.45 -15.36 -0.11
C ALA A 71 15.53 -15.30 -1.22
N ASP A 72 15.37 -15.98 -2.36
CA ASP A 72 16.49 -16.13 -3.31
C ASP A 72 16.27 -15.45 -4.68
N LYS A 73 15.11 -14.87 -4.95
CA LYS A 73 14.73 -14.31 -6.26
C LYS A 73 14.40 -12.82 -6.25
N GLY A 74 14.75 -12.12 -5.17
CA GLY A 74 14.49 -10.69 -5.03
C GLY A 74 15.32 -9.86 -6.01
N SER A 75 14.80 -8.70 -6.45
CA SER A 75 15.56 -7.77 -7.28
C SER A 75 16.77 -7.23 -6.49
N THR A 76 17.85 -6.90 -7.22
CA THR A 76 19.02 -6.25 -6.63
C THR A 76 18.65 -4.98 -5.88
N PHE A 77 17.72 -4.20 -6.42
CA PHE A 77 17.16 -3.02 -5.78
C PHE A 77 16.57 -3.34 -4.40
N LYS A 78 15.73 -4.38 -4.28
CA LYS A 78 15.12 -4.74 -3.00
C LYS A 78 16.18 -5.18 -1.97
N ARG A 79 17.20 -5.93 -2.40
CA ARG A 79 18.32 -6.28 -1.51
C ARG A 79 19.04 -5.03 -1.00
N ALA A 80 19.37 -4.11 -1.92
CA ALA A 80 19.99 -2.84 -1.55
C ALA A 80 19.11 -1.99 -0.62
N LEU A 81 17.77 -2.02 -0.84
CA LEU A 81 16.83 -1.33 0.04
C LEU A 81 16.80 -1.95 1.44
N ARG A 82 16.82 -3.29 1.53
CA ARG A 82 16.87 -4.00 2.82
C ARG A 82 18.14 -3.67 3.61
N ASP A 83 19.26 -3.57 2.90
CA ASP A 83 20.58 -3.35 3.49
C ASP A 83 20.91 -1.85 3.67
N LEU A 84 20.02 -0.95 3.24
CA LEU A 84 20.19 0.50 3.33
C LEU A 84 20.30 0.94 4.79
N PRO A 85 21.39 1.57 5.25
CA PRO A 85 21.50 1.98 6.65
C PRO A 85 20.51 3.08 7.02
N ILE A 86 20.06 3.09 8.28
CA ILE A 86 19.28 4.21 8.83
C ILE A 86 20.11 5.50 8.71
N GLY A 87 19.48 6.58 8.29
CA GLY A 87 20.11 7.88 8.00
C GLY A 87 20.63 8.02 6.55
N ALA A 88 20.67 6.93 5.77
CA ALA A 88 21.02 7.02 4.36
C ALA A 88 19.92 7.71 3.55
N THR A 89 20.32 8.40 2.48
CA THR A 89 19.42 9.12 1.58
C THR A 89 19.31 8.44 0.23
N ILE A 90 18.10 8.45 -0.33
CA ILE A 90 17.81 8.06 -1.69
C ILE A 90 17.07 9.19 -2.42
N GLU A 91 16.99 9.12 -3.73
CA GLU A 91 16.22 10.07 -4.51
C GLU A 91 14.87 9.47 -4.92
N ALA A 92 13.85 10.34 -5.03
CA ALA A 92 12.55 9.96 -5.56
C ALA A 92 11.99 11.06 -6.45
N ASP A 93 11.37 10.64 -7.56
CA ASP A 93 10.67 11.48 -8.53
C ASP A 93 9.16 11.22 -8.44
N GLY A 94 8.34 12.21 -8.72
CA GLY A 94 6.89 12.16 -8.58
C GLY A 94 6.37 13.11 -7.48
N PRO A 95 5.17 12.90 -6.91
CA PRO A 95 4.29 11.71 -7.02
C PRO A 95 3.54 11.61 -8.34
N GLU A 96 3.14 10.38 -8.69
CA GLU A 96 2.37 10.07 -9.89
C GLU A 96 1.25 9.06 -9.60
N GLY A 97 0.31 8.91 -10.54
CA GLY A 97 -0.77 7.92 -10.50
C GLY A 97 -2.14 8.51 -10.17
N ASP A 98 -3.15 7.92 -10.81
CA ASP A 98 -4.56 8.31 -10.72
C ASP A 98 -5.37 7.37 -9.81
N PHE A 99 -4.69 6.54 -9.02
CA PHE A 99 -5.34 5.63 -8.08
C PHE A 99 -5.72 6.37 -6.78
N ILE A 100 -6.56 7.39 -6.94
CA ILE A 100 -6.99 8.31 -5.87
C ILE A 100 -8.51 8.29 -5.73
N ILE A 101 -9.01 8.65 -4.55
CA ILE A 101 -10.45 8.84 -4.33
C ILE A 101 -10.79 10.30 -4.62
N THR A 102 -11.55 10.51 -5.69
CA THR A 102 -11.99 11.84 -6.12
C THR A 102 -13.37 12.23 -5.51
N ASP A 103 -14.21 11.25 -5.24
CA ASP A 103 -15.52 11.43 -4.63
C ASP A 103 -15.69 10.46 -3.46
N PRO A 104 -15.54 10.90 -2.20
CA PRO A 104 -15.65 10.03 -1.02
C PRO A 104 -17.08 9.59 -0.72
N ASP A 105 -18.10 10.19 -1.32
CA ASP A 105 -19.51 9.79 -1.14
C ASP A 105 -19.88 8.58 -2.02
N GLN A 106 -19.04 8.23 -3.01
CA GLN A 106 -19.20 7.03 -3.82
C GLN A 106 -18.87 5.76 -3.04
N THR A 107 -19.50 4.65 -3.46
CA THR A 107 -19.18 3.33 -2.93
C THR A 107 -18.07 2.68 -3.74
N TYR A 108 -17.04 2.17 -3.05
CA TYR A 108 -15.89 1.53 -3.67
C TYR A 108 -15.78 0.06 -3.28
N VAL A 109 -15.37 -0.74 -4.25
CA VAL A 109 -14.95 -2.14 -4.05
C VAL A 109 -13.44 -2.21 -4.29
N PHE A 110 -12.67 -2.37 -3.22
CA PHE A 110 -11.23 -2.53 -3.27
C PHE A 110 -10.87 -4.01 -3.32
N ILE A 111 -10.06 -4.41 -4.31
CA ILE A 111 -9.57 -5.78 -4.47
C ILE A 111 -8.05 -5.74 -4.36
N ALA A 112 -7.52 -6.26 -3.25
CA ALA A 112 -6.10 -6.29 -2.96
C ALA A 112 -5.54 -7.71 -3.08
N GLY A 113 -4.45 -7.89 -3.83
CA GLY A 113 -3.65 -9.11 -3.86
C GLY A 113 -2.33 -8.93 -3.12
N GLY A 114 -2.13 -9.63 -1.98
CA GLY A 114 -0.88 -9.56 -1.24
C GLY A 114 -0.43 -8.14 -0.90
N ILE A 115 0.75 -7.72 -1.42
CA ILE A 115 1.29 -6.38 -1.15
C ILE A 115 0.54 -5.25 -1.87
N GLY A 116 -0.36 -5.56 -2.79
CA GLY A 116 -1.26 -4.58 -3.41
C GLY A 116 -2.22 -3.88 -2.42
N ILE A 117 -2.17 -4.24 -1.15
CA ILE A 117 -2.87 -3.54 -0.06
C ILE A 117 -2.36 -2.11 0.19
N THR A 118 -1.14 -1.79 -0.25
CA THR A 118 -0.45 -0.52 0.09
C THR A 118 -1.21 0.75 -0.29
N PRO A 119 -1.78 0.91 -1.51
CA PRO A 119 -2.55 2.11 -1.83
C PRO A 119 -3.85 2.21 -0.99
N TYR A 120 -4.49 1.09 -0.70
CA TYR A 120 -5.72 1.09 0.07
C TYR A 120 -5.50 1.49 1.53
N ARG A 121 -4.37 1.07 2.14
CA ARG A 121 -3.98 1.56 3.46
C ARG A 121 -3.89 3.08 3.48
N ALA A 122 -3.13 3.66 2.55
CA ALA A 122 -2.96 5.11 2.45
C ALA A 122 -4.31 5.83 2.29
N ILE A 123 -5.17 5.35 1.38
CA ILE A 123 -6.49 5.92 1.11
C ILE A 123 -7.40 5.84 2.33
N LEU A 124 -7.51 4.68 2.97
CA LEU A 124 -8.40 4.49 4.12
C LEU A 124 -7.97 5.35 5.32
N LEU A 125 -6.66 5.47 5.57
CA LEU A 125 -6.13 6.32 6.62
C LEU A 125 -6.34 7.81 6.33
N ASP A 126 -6.19 8.24 5.08
CA ASP A 126 -6.42 9.63 4.67
C ASP A 126 -7.89 10.02 4.82
N LEU A 127 -8.82 9.18 4.34
CA LEU A 127 -10.26 9.39 4.52
C LEU A 127 -10.62 9.49 6.00
N ALA A 128 -10.10 8.57 6.81
CA ALA A 128 -10.34 8.55 8.26
C ALA A 128 -9.80 9.79 8.97
N HIS A 129 -8.60 10.25 8.60
CA HIS A 129 -7.98 11.45 9.16
C HIS A 129 -8.77 12.72 8.82
N ARG A 130 -9.22 12.82 7.57
CA ARG A 130 -10.00 13.96 7.09
C ARG A 130 -11.46 13.95 7.56
N GLY A 131 -11.89 12.90 8.27
CA GLY A 131 -13.29 12.74 8.69
C GLY A 131 -14.26 12.54 7.54
N LEU A 132 -13.79 12.01 6.41
CA LEU A 132 -14.60 11.76 5.22
C LEU A 132 -15.30 10.40 5.32
N PRO A 133 -16.41 10.19 4.58
CA PRO A 133 -17.08 8.90 4.50
C PRO A 133 -16.14 7.80 4.00
N ILE A 134 -16.32 6.58 4.50
CA ILE A 134 -15.60 5.38 4.05
C ILE A 134 -16.63 4.34 3.61
N HIS A 135 -17.17 4.48 2.40
CA HIS A 135 -18.11 3.53 1.79
C HIS A 135 -17.31 2.49 0.98
N VAL A 136 -16.63 1.56 1.69
CA VAL A 136 -15.68 0.64 1.08
C VAL A 136 -15.97 -0.81 1.46
N ALA A 137 -16.01 -1.68 0.44
CA ALA A 137 -15.92 -3.11 0.57
C ALA A 137 -14.53 -3.57 0.12
N LEU A 138 -13.67 -4.00 1.05
CA LEU A 138 -12.30 -4.47 0.79
C LEU A 138 -12.27 -6.00 0.74
N LEU A 139 -11.89 -6.55 -0.42
CA LEU A 139 -11.53 -7.95 -0.62
C LEU A 139 -9.99 -8.06 -0.60
N TYR A 140 -9.45 -8.72 0.40
CA TYR A 140 -8.00 -8.85 0.55
C TYR A 140 -7.58 -10.31 0.45
N GLY A 141 -7.00 -10.68 -0.71
CA GLY A 141 -6.46 -12.00 -0.99
C GLY A 141 -4.98 -12.12 -0.61
N ASN A 142 -4.58 -13.24 -0.02
CA ASN A 142 -3.18 -13.58 0.24
C ASN A 142 -2.94 -15.09 0.10
N ARG A 143 -1.66 -15.49 -0.03
CA ARG A 143 -1.26 -16.90 -0.12
C ARG A 143 -1.41 -17.66 1.20
N ASN A 144 -1.25 -16.98 2.31
CA ASN A 144 -1.39 -17.48 3.67
C ASN A 144 -2.14 -16.44 4.52
N ASP A 145 -2.30 -16.68 5.80
CA ASP A 145 -3.00 -15.82 6.76
C ASP A 145 -2.16 -14.62 7.27
N GLU A 146 -0.96 -14.43 6.76
CA GLU A 146 -0.06 -13.33 7.10
C GLU A 146 -0.39 -12.06 6.29
N PHE A 147 -1.49 -11.41 6.65
CA PHE A 147 -1.95 -10.18 5.98
C PHE A 147 -1.23 -8.94 6.50
N VAL A 148 -0.55 -8.24 5.62
CA VAL A 148 0.10 -6.95 5.92
C VAL A 148 -0.96 -5.91 6.31
N PHE A 149 -0.71 -5.13 7.37
CA PHE A 149 -1.61 -4.11 7.93
C PHE A 149 -2.94 -4.63 8.50
N LYS A 150 -3.10 -5.93 8.71
CA LYS A 150 -4.38 -6.53 9.16
C LYS A 150 -4.95 -5.84 10.39
N SER A 151 -4.15 -5.71 11.45
CA SER A 151 -4.60 -5.12 12.72
C SER A 151 -5.06 -3.66 12.58
N GLU A 152 -4.37 -2.87 11.74
CA GLU A 152 -4.70 -1.48 11.46
C GLU A 152 -6.01 -1.37 10.67
N LEU A 153 -6.18 -2.20 9.64
CA LEU A 153 -7.40 -2.26 8.84
C LEU A 153 -8.61 -2.72 9.66
N GLU A 154 -8.44 -3.72 10.54
CA GLU A 154 -9.50 -4.17 11.44
C GLU A 154 -9.88 -3.12 12.48
N ALA A 155 -8.91 -2.34 12.98
CA ALA A 155 -9.18 -1.22 13.86
C ALA A 155 -10.02 -0.12 13.16
N LEU A 156 -9.71 0.17 11.91
CA LEU A 156 -10.52 1.07 11.08
C LEU A 156 -11.94 0.52 10.88
N ALA A 157 -12.09 -0.75 10.52
CA ALA A 157 -13.40 -1.36 10.29
C ALA A 157 -14.27 -1.42 11.56
N LYS A 158 -13.66 -1.51 12.75
CA LYS A 158 -14.38 -1.38 14.03
C LYS A 158 -14.92 0.05 14.25
N LYS A 159 -14.18 1.06 13.80
CA LYS A 159 -14.55 2.47 13.94
C LYS A 159 -15.55 2.92 12.87
N TYR A 160 -15.38 2.43 11.65
CA TYR A 160 -16.19 2.81 10.47
C TYR A 160 -17.01 1.61 10.01
N THR A 161 -18.28 1.52 10.44
CA THR A 161 -19.16 0.36 10.18
C THR A 161 -19.49 0.16 8.70
N THR A 162 -19.29 1.18 7.87
CA THR A 162 -19.44 1.14 6.41
C THR A 162 -18.20 0.56 5.69
N LEU A 163 -17.06 0.42 6.38
CA LEU A 163 -15.90 -0.32 5.89
C LEU A 163 -16.11 -1.82 6.16
N LYS A 164 -16.31 -2.58 5.11
CA LYS A 164 -16.43 -4.05 5.18
C LYS A 164 -15.14 -4.68 4.66
N ILE A 165 -14.56 -5.62 5.42
CA ILE A 165 -13.34 -6.31 5.01
C ILE A 165 -13.58 -7.81 4.96
N ARG A 166 -13.19 -8.44 3.85
CA ARG A 166 -13.17 -9.88 3.69
C ARG A 166 -11.77 -10.34 3.29
N TYR A 167 -11.23 -11.26 4.06
CA TYR A 167 -9.94 -11.90 3.79
C TYR A 167 -10.15 -13.22 3.04
N ALA A 168 -9.32 -13.47 2.03
CA ALA A 168 -9.28 -14.72 1.29
C ALA A 168 -7.86 -15.30 1.34
N VAL A 169 -7.72 -16.52 1.88
CA VAL A 169 -6.44 -17.24 1.94
C VAL A 169 -6.47 -18.37 0.91
N SER A 170 -5.38 -18.53 0.13
CA SER A 170 -5.25 -19.63 -0.82
C SER A 170 -5.51 -21.00 -0.14
N PRO A 171 -6.27 -21.93 -0.77
CA PRO A 171 -6.75 -21.92 -2.16
C PRO A 171 -8.03 -21.13 -2.45
N ALA A 172 -8.66 -20.51 -1.42
CA ALA A 172 -9.79 -19.63 -1.65
C ALA A 172 -9.38 -18.46 -2.55
N LYS A 173 -10.18 -18.20 -3.57
CA LYS A 173 -9.96 -17.12 -4.54
C LYS A 173 -10.99 -16.01 -4.31
N ILE A 174 -10.60 -14.81 -4.68
CA ILE A 174 -11.56 -13.73 -4.90
C ILE A 174 -12.16 -14.00 -6.29
N ASP A 175 -13.27 -14.72 -6.31
CA ASP A 175 -14.01 -15.07 -7.51
C ASP A 175 -15.28 -14.22 -7.65
N GLU A 176 -15.97 -14.39 -8.77
CA GLU A 176 -17.21 -13.67 -9.05
C GLU A 176 -18.28 -13.89 -7.96
N PHE A 177 -18.40 -15.10 -7.43
CA PHE A 177 -19.34 -15.42 -6.36
C PHE A 177 -19.03 -14.66 -5.07
N THR A 178 -17.76 -14.62 -4.68
CA THR A 178 -17.29 -13.87 -3.50
C THR A 178 -17.53 -12.37 -3.67
N ILE A 179 -17.27 -11.84 -4.87
CA ILE A 179 -17.51 -10.43 -5.19
C ILE A 179 -19.02 -10.15 -5.13
N ARG A 180 -19.86 -10.91 -5.84
CA ARG A 180 -21.31 -10.70 -5.87
C ARG A 180 -21.94 -10.71 -4.49
N ASN A 181 -21.54 -11.65 -3.63
CA ASN A 181 -22.06 -11.72 -2.26
C ASN A 181 -21.65 -10.51 -1.39
N LEU A 182 -20.48 -9.93 -1.64
CA LEU A 182 -20.02 -8.77 -0.88
C LEU A 182 -20.72 -7.47 -1.32
N ILE A 183 -21.10 -7.40 -2.60
CA ILE A 183 -21.65 -6.20 -3.23
C ILE A 183 -23.16 -6.27 -3.47
N SER A 184 -23.85 -7.34 -3.00
CA SER A 184 -25.27 -7.56 -3.26
C SER A 184 -26.16 -6.36 -2.93
N ASP A 185 -25.76 -5.60 -1.93
CA ASP A 185 -26.48 -4.44 -1.40
C ASP A 185 -25.87 -3.09 -1.83
N LEU A 186 -24.89 -3.10 -2.76
CA LEU A 186 -24.22 -1.90 -3.23
C LEU A 186 -24.78 -1.43 -4.57
N GLU A 187 -25.16 -0.17 -4.64
CA GLU A 187 -25.59 0.49 -5.86
C GLU A 187 -24.41 1.11 -6.59
N HIS A 188 -24.19 0.74 -7.86
CA HIS A 188 -23.18 1.31 -8.75
C HIS A 188 -21.76 1.47 -8.17
N PRO A 189 -21.15 0.43 -7.55
CA PRO A 189 -19.85 0.56 -6.94
C PRO A 189 -18.72 0.75 -7.97
N ILE A 190 -17.70 1.53 -7.60
CA ILE A 190 -16.48 1.71 -8.37
C ILE A 190 -15.47 0.64 -7.94
N PHE A 191 -14.99 -0.15 -8.90
CA PHE A 191 -14.01 -1.21 -8.64
C PHE A 191 -12.58 -0.69 -8.79
N CYS A 192 -11.76 -0.94 -7.78
CA CYS A 192 -10.33 -0.66 -7.79
C CYS A 192 -9.55 -1.96 -7.51
N THR A 193 -8.56 -2.28 -8.35
CA THR A 193 -7.77 -3.52 -8.20
C THR A 193 -6.28 -3.20 -8.06
N SER A 194 -5.59 -3.87 -7.13
CA SER A 194 -4.13 -3.75 -6.93
C SER A 194 -3.54 -5.08 -6.47
N GLY A 195 -2.41 -5.52 -7.10
CA GLY A 195 -1.72 -6.76 -6.75
C GLY A 195 -0.71 -7.23 -7.75
#